data_6dd5d6367d74e289f905cc19aa95add5
#
_entry.id   6dd5d6367d74e289f905cc19aa95add5
#
_cell.length_a   1.000
_cell.length_b   1.000
_cell.length_c   1.000
_cell.angle_alpha   90.00
_cell.angle_beta   90.00
_cell.angle_gamma   90.00
#
_symmetry.space_group_name_H-M   'P 1'
#
loop_
_entity.id
_entity.type
_entity.pdbx_description
1 polymer ?
#
loop_
_entity_poly.entity_id
_entity_poly.type
_entity_poly.pdbx_seq_one_letter_code
_entity_poly.pdbx_strand_id
1 'polypeptide(L)'
;MVWQWTPYTLPLVVTAVCLLGFAAYLFSLERRRWLSGLSLGGLLLLAGGSWVGVYTVKLSLATLPAKVLVTQVEFVVVLALPLVWFAYVLRYVGRTDWLSWRVFGPLVAIAAAIQIAVLTNGVHYLVYREYALSQVGSFVVFDPVYGPIFAVFLGFAYTLLGASLLFLATAAPHARGVFRWQIATLFLFALIPGVAGLLYVAGITPIPGLNVAALSLVVTAVGGAVSFLRFRWLDMTPIARDQAFESMTEAVVVLDGEHRIIDVNPPAEDLLDRSAEGLIGTS
;
A
#
# COMPACT_ATOMS: atom_id res chain seq x y z
N MET A 1 -20.94 -12.84 26.48
CA MET A 1 -21.23 -12.65 25.05
C MET A 1 -19.94 -12.78 24.26
N VAL A 2 -19.95 -13.41 23.08
CA VAL A 2 -18.74 -13.58 22.22
C VAL A 2 -18.47 -12.31 21.40
N TRP A 3 -19.48 -11.50 21.16
CA TRP A 3 -19.44 -10.29 20.35
C TRP A 3 -19.64 -9.03 21.16
N GLN A 4 -18.97 -7.98 20.75
CA GLN A 4 -19.11 -6.62 21.27
C GLN A 4 -19.27 -5.62 20.10
N TRP A 5 -19.92 -4.50 20.37
CA TRP A 5 -20.03 -3.40 19.42
C TRP A 5 -19.10 -2.28 19.83
N THR A 6 -18.43 -1.65 18.84
CA THR A 6 -17.58 -0.49 19.05
C THR A 6 -17.92 0.62 18.06
N PRO A 7 -17.73 1.90 18.40
CA PRO A 7 -17.98 3.01 17.47
C PRO A 7 -17.10 2.97 16.21
N TYR A 8 -16.01 2.21 16.24
CA TYR A 8 -15.08 2.05 15.12
C TYR A 8 -15.50 0.96 14.13
N THR A 9 -16.42 0.07 14.53
CA THR A 9 -16.81 -1.10 13.71
C THR A 9 -17.42 -0.64 12.38
N LEU A 10 -18.35 0.33 12.39
CA LEU A 10 -19.00 0.78 11.16
C LEU A 10 -18.06 1.45 10.16
N PRO A 11 -17.22 2.43 10.53
CA PRO A 11 -16.24 3.02 9.62
C PRO A 11 -15.27 1.97 9.03
N LEU A 12 -14.82 1.01 9.82
CA LEU A 12 -13.94 -0.05 9.37
C LEU A 12 -14.63 -1.00 8.39
N VAL A 13 -15.87 -1.42 8.66
CA VAL A 13 -16.65 -2.25 7.72
C VAL A 13 -16.82 -1.54 6.38
N VAL A 14 -17.24 -0.28 6.40
CA VAL A 14 -17.42 0.51 5.17
C VAL A 14 -16.10 0.59 4.40
N THR A 15 -14.99 0.85 5.08
CA THR A 15 -13.67 0.92 4.45
C THR A 15 -13.26 -0.42 3.84
N ALA A 16 -13.44 -1.54 4.56
CA ALA A 16 -13.13 -2.87 4.05
C ALA A 16 -13.95 -3.18 2.78
N VAL A 17 -15.27 -2.92 2.81
CA VAL A 17 -16.16 -3.15 1.66
C VAL A 17 -15.76 -2.28 0.47
N CYS A 18 -15.44 -0.99 0.69
CA CYS A 18 -14.99 -0.09 -0.37
C CYS A 18 -13.68 -0.56 -1.01
N LEU A 19 -12.68 -0.93 -0.19
CA LEU A 19 -11.38 -1.40 -0.69
C LEU A 19 -11.52 -2.72 -1.45
N LEU A 20 -12.27 -3.68 -0.93
CA LEU A 20 -12.52 -4.97 -1.57
C LEU A 20 -13.34 -4.82 -2.86
N GLY A 21 -14.38 -3.98 -2.85
CA GLY A 21 -15.17 -3.66 -4.04
C GLY A 21 -14.33 -2.99 -5.12
N PHE A 22 -13.44 -2.06 -4.74
CA PHE A 22 -12.55 -1.41 -5.68
C PHE A 22 -11.47 -2.36 -6.23
N ALA A 23 -10.93 -3.27 -5.39
CA ALA A 23 -10.06 -4.34 -5.86
C ALA A 23 -10.74 -5.21 -6.92
N ALA A 24 -11.98 -5.66 -6.66
CA ALA A 24 -12.78 -6.44 -7.61
C ALA A 24 -13.02 -5.66 -8.93
N TYR A 25 -13.29 -4.37 -8.84
CA TYR A 25 -13.43 -3.49 -10.01
C TYR A 25 -12.13 -3.44 -10.84
N LEU A 26 -10.95 -3.23 -10.21
CA LEU A 26 -9.68 -3.23 -10.94
C LEU A 26 -9.39 -4.57 -11.62
N PHE A 27 -9.62 -5.70 -10.96
CA PHE A 27 -9.47 -7.02 -11.58
C PHE A 27 -10.45 -7.23 -12.76
N SER A 28 -11.67 -6.67 -12.67
CA SER A 28 -12.63 -6.74 -13.77
C SER A 28 -12.19 -5.92 -14.99
N LEU A 29 -11.58 -4.75 -14.75
CA LEU A 29 -11.04 -3.90 -15.81
C LEU A 29 -9.84 -4.56 -16.52
N GLU A 30 -8.94 -5.16 -15.76
CA GLU A 30 -7.78 -5.85 -16.31
C GLU A 30 -8.21 -7.01 -17.25
N ARG A 31 -9.17 -7.82 -16.83
CA ARG A 31 -9.74 -8.89 -17.66
C ARG A 31 -10.39 -8.38 -18.95
N ARG A 32 -11.05 -7.22 -18.91
CA ARG A 32 -11.77 -6.66 -20.06
C ARG A 32 -10.89 -5.89 -21.04
N ARG A 33 -9.83 -5.24 -20.54
CA ARG A 33 -9.04 -4.27 -21.32
C ARG A 33 -7.61 -4.69 -21.58
N TRP A 34 -7.16 -5.86 -21.12
CA TRP A 34 -5.77 -6.34 -21.23
C TRP A 34 -4.74 -5.32 -20.70
N LEU A 35 -5.14 -4.52 -19.72
CA LEU A 35 -4.30 -3.50 -19.10
C LEU A 35 -3.35 -4.16 -18.10
N SER A 36 -2.17 -4.57 -18.56
CA SER A 36 -1.15 -5.16 -17.70
C SER A 36 -0.70 -4.17 -16.65
N GLY A 37 -0.87 -4.50 -15.37
CA GLY A 37 -0.38 -3.71 -14.23
C GLY A 37 -1.42 -3.30 -13.21
N LEU A 38 -2.72 -3.37 -13.53
CA LEU A 38 -3.79 -3.11 -12.56
C LEU A 38 -3.88 -4.19 -11.48
N SER A 39 -3.39 -5.42 -11.76
CA SER A 39 -3.41 -6.54 -10.82
C SER A 39 -2.68 -6.25 -9.51
N LEU A 40 -1.51 -5.62 -9.53
CA LEU A 40 -0.79 -5.27 -8.29
C LEU A 40 -1.52 -4.20 -7.47
N GLY A 41 -2.13 -3.21 -8.13
CA GLY A 41 -3.01 -2.25 -7.45
C GLY A 41 -4.24 -2.92 -6.84
N GLY A 42 -4.87 -3.85 -7.60
CA GLY A 42 -5.96 -4.68 -7.11
C GLY A 42 -5.55 -5.56 -5.92
N LEU A 43 -4.38 -6.20 -5.98
CA LEU A 43 -3.83 -7.00 -4.87
C LEU A 43 -3.54 -6.16 -3.64
N LEU A 44 -3.05 -4.92 -3.81
CA LEU A 44 -2.80 -4.00 -2.71
C LEU A 44 -4.10 -3.61 -2.00
N LEU A 45 -5.14 -3.28 -2.77
CA LEU A 45 -6.46 -2.97 -2.23
C LEU A 45 -7.11 -4.20 -1.58
N LEU A 46 -6.93 -5.38 -2.16
CA LEU A 46 -7.39 -6.65 -1.59
C LEU A 46 -6.71 -6.91 -0.24
N ALA A 47 -5.39 -6.78 -0.17
CA ALA A 47 -4.65 -6.95 1.08
C ALA A 47 -5.05 -5.92 2.14
N GLY A 48 -5.12 -4.62 1.79
CA GLY A 48 -5.55 -3.57 2.71
C GLY A 48 -6.98 -3.77 3.21
N GLY A 49 -7.92 -4.06 2.30
CA GLY A 49 -9.32 -4.32 2.63
C GLY A 49 -9.49 -5.58 3.49
N SER A 50 -8.75 -6.64 3.19
CA SER A 50 -8.73 -7.87 4.00
C SER A 50 -8.17 -7.59 5.40
N TRP A 51 -7.10 -6.81 5.52
CA TRP A 51 -6.57 -6.44 6.83
C TRP A 51 -7.59 -5.67 7.66
N VAL A 52 -8.19 -4.61 7.10
CA VAL A 52 -9.24 -3.85 7.79
C VAL A 52 -10.42 -4.75 8.19
N GLY A 53 -10.84 -5.66 7.30
CA GLY A 53 -11.92 -6.61 7.56
C GLY A 53 -11.60 -7.56 8.72
N VAL A 54 -10.44 -8.20 8.69
CA VAL A 54 -9.98 -9.11 9.76
C VAL A 54 -9.80 -8.36 11.08
N TYR A 55 -9.23 -7.16 11.05
CA TYR A 55 -9.10 -6.31 12.24
C TYR A 55 -10.48 -5.91 12.81
N THR A 56 -11.46 -5.62 11.94
CA THR A 56 -12.84 -5.33 12.36
C THR A 56 -13.46 -6.52 13.10
N VAL A 57 -13.29 -7.75 12.57
CA VAL A 57 -13.74 -8.97 13.24
C VAL A 57 -13.04 -9.12 14.59
N LYS A 58 -11.71 -8.96 14.65
CA LYS A 58 -10.94 -9.02 15.90
C LYS A 58 -11.43 -8.00 16.93
N LEU A 59 -11.72 -6.78 16.51
CA LEU A 59 -12.22 -5.72 17.37
C LEU A 59 -13.62 -6.03 17.92
N SER A 60 -14.47 -6.66 17.10
CA SER A 60 -15.84 -7.04 17.46
C SER A 60 -15.94 -8.29 18.35
N LEU A 61 -14.86 -9.05 18.54
CA LEU A 61 -14.81 -10.19 19.45
C LEU A 61 -14.50 -9.72 20.87
N ALA A 62 -15.16 -10.34 21.89
CA ALA A 62 -15.00 -9.98 23.31
C ALA A 62 -14.09 -10.95 24.10
N THR A 63 -13.74 -12.10 23.54
CA THR A 63 -12.99 -13.14 24.26
C THR A 63 -11.55 -13.26 23.79
N LEU A 64 -10.63 -13.50 24.71
CA LEU A 64 -9.20 -13.64 24.41
C LEU A 64 -8.91 -14.76 23.39
N PRO A 65 -9.42 -15.99 23.53
CA PRO A 65 -9.12 -17.06 22.58
C PRO A 65 -9.54 -16.72 21.15
N ALA A 66 -10.71 -16.08 20.98
CA ALA A 66 -11.20 -15.68 19.68
C ALA A 66 -10.32 -14.57 19.06
N LYS A 67 -9.89 -13.58 19.85
CA LYS A 67 -8.96 -12.54 19.40
C LYS A 67 -7.60 -13.11 19.00
N VAL A 68 -7.07 -14.07 19.73
CA VAL A 68 -5.81 -14.76 19.41
C VAL A 68 -5.93 -15.49 18.07
N LEU A 69 -7.00 -16.25 17.86
CA LEU A 69 -7.23 -16.97 16.60
C LEU A 69 -7.29 -16.00 15.41
N VAL A 70 -8.06 -14.91 15.53
CA VAL A 70 -8.16 -13.92 14.48
C VAL A 70 -6.83 -13.18 14.26
N THR A 71 -6.03 -12.98 15.31
CA THR A 71 -4.67 -12.39 15.17
C THR A 71 -3.76 -13.28 14.33
N GLN A 72 -3.85 -14.62 14.46
CA GLN A 72 -3.08 -15.55 13.61
C GLN A 72 -3.45 -15.43 12.13
N VAL A 73 -4.74 -15.24 11.83
CA VAL A 73 -5.22 -14.98 10.45
C VAL A 73 -4.80 -13.58 9.97
N GLU A 74 -4.89 -12.59 10.84
CA GLU A 74 -4.49 -11.19 10.54
C GLU A 74 -3.02 -11.11 10.09
N PHE A 75 -2.13 -11.89 10.71
CA PHE A 75 -0.70 -11.88 10.37
C PHE A 75 -0.42 -12.34 8.93
N VAL A 76 -1.22 -13.23 8.35
CA VAL A 76 -1.09 -13.61 6.93
C VAL A 76 -1.20 -12.36 6.05
N VAL A 77 -2.19 -11.53 6.32
CA VAL A 77 -2.45 -10.32 5.50
C VAL A 77 -1.43 -9.22 5.82
N VAL A 78 -1.10 -9.03 7.09
CA VAL A 78 -0.14 -8.02 7.55
C VAL A 78 1.27 -8.30 7.03
N LEU A 79 1.66 -9.57 6.85
CA LEU A 79 2.93 -9.97 6.22
C LEU A 79 2.89 -9.84 4.69
N ALA A 80 1.74 -10.10 4.06
CA ALA A 80 1.57 -9.95 2.62
C ALA A 80 1.59 -8.49 2.17
N LEU A 81 1.03 -7.58 2.98
CA LEU A 81 0.83 -6.17 2.63
C LEU A 81 2.16 -5.45 2.26
N PRO A 82 3.24 -5.49 3.06
CA PRO A 82 4.51 -4.85 2.70
C PRO A 82 5.17 -5.48 1.46
N LEU A 83 4.98 -6.78 1.21
CA LEU A 83 5.47 -7.46 0.01
C LEU A 83 4.75 -6.97 -1.25
N VAL A 84 3.42 -6.92 -1.19
CA VAL A 84 2.59 -6.44 -2.32
C VAL A 84 2.85 -4.95 -2.55
N TRP A 85 2.96 -4.15 -1.49
CA TRP A 85 3.32 -2.74 -1.58
C TRP A 85 4.68 -2.54 -2.25
N PHE A 86 5.70 -3.27 -1.83
CA PHE A 86 7.05 -3.19 -2.41
C PHE A 86 7.03 -3.58 -3.90
N ALA A 87 6.35 -4.68 -4.25
CA ALA A 87 6.18 -5.08 -5.65
C ALA A 87 5.45 -4.02 -6.48
N TYR A 88 4.41 -3.40 -5.91
CA TYR A 88 3.68 -2.32 -6.56
C TYR A 88 4.58 -1.11 -6.84
N VAL A 89 5.34 -0.67 -5.85
CA VAL A 89 6.27 0.46 -6.00
C VAL A 89 7.36 0.17 -7.02
N LEU A 90 7.99 -1.02 -6.96
CA LEU A 90 9.03 -1.42 -7.95
C LEU A 90 8.48 -1.37 -9.38
N ARG A 91 7.27 -1.89 -9.59
CA ARG A 91 6.63 -1.82 -10.90
C ARG A 91 6.29 -0.39 -11.31
N TYR A 92 5.79 0.42 -10.37
CA TYR A 92 5.42 1.82 -10.61
C TYR A 92 6.62 2.67 -11.02
N VAL A 93 7.78 2.47 -10.38
CA VAL A 93 9.02 3.20 -10.72
C VAL A 93 9.84 2.54 -11.85
N GLY A 94 9.33 1.49 -12.50
CA GLY A 94 9.98 0.83 -13.64
C GLY A 94 11.12 -0.13 -13.30
N ARG A 95 11.33 -0.45 -12.00
CA ARG A 95 12.37 -1.39 -11.54
C ARG A 95 11.90 -2.85 -11.57
N THR A 96 11.41 -3.28 -12.73
CA THR A 96 10.85 -4.64 -12.90
C THR A 96 11.89 -5.75 -12.84
N ASP A 97 13.16 -5.46 -13.00
CA ASP A 97 14.30 -6.35 -12.79
C ASP A 97 14.36 -6.90 -11.34
N TRP A 98 13.90 -6.11 -10.36
CA TRP A 98 13.78 -6.51 -8.96
C TRP A 98 12.57 -7.42 -8.68
N LEU A 99 11.57 -7.49 -9.57
CA LEU A 99 10.42 -8.39 -9.48
C LEU A 99 10.79 -9.83 -9.86
N SER A 100 11.83 -10.36 -9.27
CA SER A 100 12.37 -11.69 -9.54
C SER A 100 12.25 -12.59 -8.31
N TRP A 101 12.21 -13.90 -8.54
CA TRP A 101 12.23 -14.88 -7.45
C TRP A 101 13.48 -14.80 -6.57
N ARG A 102 14.59 -14.32 -7.14
CA ARG A 102 15.84 -14.10 -6.38
C ARG A 102 15.69 -13.06 -5.28
N VAL A 103 14.86 -12.04 -5.49
CA VAL A 103 14.56 -10.99 -4.51
C VAL A 103 13.37 -11.39 -3.64
N PHE A 104 12.26 -11.80 -4.24
CA PHE A 104 11.03 -12.08 -3.51
C PHE A 104 11.04 -13.44 -2.80
N GLY A 105 11.78 -14.44 -3.29
CA GLY A 105 11.88 -15.75 -2.64
C GLY A 105 12.33 -15.67 -1.17
N PRO A 106 13.48 -15.04 -0.87
CA PRO A 106 13.92 -14.81 0.52
C PRO A 106 12.92 -14.00 1.36
N LEU A 107 12.29 -12.96 0.79
CA LEU A 107 11.31 -12.14 1.50
C LEU A 107 10.06 -12.96 1.87
N VAL A 108 9.56 -13.78 0.95
CA VAL A 108 8.44 -14.69 1.21
C VAL A 108 8.83 -15.75 2.23
N ALA A 109 10.05 -16.28 2.19
CA ALA A 109 10.54 -17.24 3.16
C ALA A 109 10.61 -16.63 4.59
N ILE A 110 11.08 -15.40 4.73
CA ILE A 110 11.06 -14.67 6.01
C ILE A 110 9.63 -14.48 6.51
N ALA A 111 8.72 -14.03 5.63
CA ALA A 111 7.32 -13.85 5.99
C ALA A 111 6.68 -15.18 6.42
N ALA A 112 6.95 -16.27 5.72
CA ALA A 112 6.46 -17.61 6.06
C ALA A 112 7.02 -18.08 7.43
N ALA A 113 8.30 -17.85 7.71
CA ALA A 113 8.92 -18.19 8.99
C ALA A 113 8.28 -17.40 10.15
N ILE A 114 8.02 -16.11 9.97
CA ILE A 114 7.30 -15.29 10.95
C ILE A 114 5.87 -15.82 11.15
N GLN A 115 5.16 -16.15 10.07
CA GLN A 115 3.81 -16.72 10.16
C GLN A 115 3.78 -18.05 10.91
N ILE A 116 4.75 -18.95 10.66
CA ILE A 116 4.88 -20.20 11.41
C ILE A 116 5.11 -19.90 12.90
N ALA A 117 5.98 -18.95 13.23
CA ALA A 117 6.21 -18.54 14.61
C ALA A 117 4.94 -17.98 15.27
N VAL A 118 4.11 -17.22 14.54
CA VAL A 118 2.81 -16.74 15.05
C VAL A 118 1.86 -17.89 15.36
N LEU A 119 1.77 -18.89 14.45
CA LEU A 119 0.91 -20.06 14.64
C LEU A 119 1.36 -20.96 15.80
N THR A 120 2.67 -21.03 16.04
CA THR A 120 3.27 -21.85 17.09
C THR A 120 3.57 -21.08 18.37
N ASN A 121 3.15 -19.81 18.47
CA ASN A 121 3.50 -18.94 19.61
C ASN A 121 3.09 -19.51 20.98
N GLY A 122 2.04 -20.29 21.05
CA GLY A 122 1.62 -20.95 22.29
C GLY A 122 2.65 -21.92 22.88
N VAL A 123 3.69 -22.34 22.11
CA VAL A 123 4.78 -23.21 22.57
C VAL A 123 5.99 -22.40 23.06
N HIS A 124 6.35 -21.32 22.37
CA HIS A 124 7.63 -20.64 22.61
C HIS A 124 7.51 -19.20 23.12
N TYR A 125 6.34 -18.54 22.96
CA TYR A 125 6.05 -17.17 23.43
C TYR A 125 7.02 -16.10 22.89
N LEU A 126 7.61 -16.31 21.69
CA LEU A 126 8.60 -15.39 21.11
C LEU A 126 7.97 -14.27 20.27
N VAL A 127 6.73 -14.44 19.79
CA VAL A 127 6.00 -13.37 19.07
C VAL A 127 5.26 -12.48 20.06
N TYR A 128 4.50 -13.10 20.94
CA TYR A 128 3.80 -12.49 22.06
C TYR A 128 4.20 -13.22 23.34
N ARG A 129 4.81 -12.50 24.28
CA ARG A 129 5.19 -13.05 25.59
C ARG A 129 3.98 -13.32 26.47
N GLU A 130 2.97 -12.45 26.32
CA GLU A 130 1.72 -12.54 27.07
C GLU A 130 0.57 -12.08 26.20
N TYR A 131 -0.57 -12.71 26.35
CA TYR A 131 -1.83 -12.32 25.71
C TYR A 131 -2.69 -11.62 26.75
N ALA A 132 -3.00 -10.33 26.53
CA ALA A 132 -3.81 -9.53 27.42
C ALA A 132 -5.01 -8.91 26.71
N LEU A 133 -6.01 -8.54 27.50
CA LEU A 133 -7.14 -7.71 27.10
C LEU A 133 -7.14 -6.44 27.96
N SER A 134 -7.27 -5.29 27.31
CA SER A 134 -7.46 -4.01 27.99
C SER A 134 -8.89 -3.50 27.79
N GLN A 135 -9.50 -3.01 28.87
CA GLN A 135 -10.82 -2.41 28.80
C GLN A 135 -10.71 -0.98 28.28
N VAL A 136 -11.48 -0.66 27.24
CA VAL A 136 -11.59 0.69 26.67
C VAL A 136 -13.05 1.10 26.66
N GLY A 137 -13.46 1.89 27.63
CA GLY A 137 -14.87 2.25 27.77
C GLY A 137 -15.78 1.02 27.91
N SER A 138 -16.65 0.80 26.92
CA SER A 138 -17.63 -0.31 26.91
C SER A 138 -17.13 -1.58 26.18
N PHE A 139 -15.92 -1.60 25.62
CA PHE A 139 -15.42 -2.73 24.85
C PHE A 139 -13.98 -3.11 25.29
N VAL A 140 -13.55 -4.31 24.91
CA VAL A 140 -12.19 -4.80 25.19
C VAL A 140 -11.35 -4.87 23.92
N VAL A 141 -10.08 -4.48 24.02
CA VAL A 141 -9.10 -4.56 22.96
C VAL A 141 -8.05 -5.63 23.26
N PHE A 142 -7.40 -6.14 22.22
CA PHE A 142 -6.27 -7.05 22.33
C PHE A 142 -5.00 -6.22 22.59
N ASP A 143 -4.37 -6.44 23.73
CA ASP A 143 -3.24 -5.64 24.23
C ASP A 143 -2.11 -6.59 24.71
N PRO A 144 -1.40 -7.25 23.79
CA PRO A 144 -0.39 -8.24 24.14
C PRO A 144 0.95 -7.60 24.48
N VAL A 145 1.76 -8.33 25.26
CA VAL A 145 3.18 -8.00 25.44
C VAL A 145 3.99 -8.59 24.28
N TYR A 146 4.66 -7.73 23.53
CA TYR A 146 5.40 -8.13 22.35
C TYR A 146 6.70 -8.88 22.69
N GLY A 147 7.01 -9.89 21.89
CA GLY A 147 8.24 -10.68 21.99
C GLY A 147 9.29 -10.32 20.91
N PRO A 148 10.46 -10.99 20.91
CA PRO A 148 11.55 -10.65 19.98
C PRO A 148 11.22 -10.91 18.50
N ILE A 149 10.43 -11.96 18.18
CA ILE A 149 10.04 -12.20 16.78
C ILE A 149 9.10 -11.10 16.25
N PHE A 150 8.30 -10.47 17.12
CA PHE A 150 7.52 -9.30 16.72
C PHE A 150 8.43 -8.13 16.29
N ALA A 151 9.58 -7.94 16.96
CA ALA A 151 10.56 -6.94 16.52
C ALA A 151 11.19 -7.32 15.16
N VAL A 152 11.41 -8.61 14.89
CA VAL A 152 11.85 -9.07 13.55
C VAL A 152 10.79 -8.77 12.49
N PHE A 153 9.50 -9.01 12.79
CA PHE A 153 8.40 -8.62 11.92
C PHE A 153 8.39 -7.12 11.63
N LEU A 154 8.54 -6.28 12.65
CA LEU A 154 8.63 -4.83 12.47
C LEU A 154 9.83 -4.46 11.57
N GLY A 155 11.01 -5.01 11.87
CA GLY A 155 12.21 -4.80 11.04
C GLY A 155 11.98 -5.18 9.59
N PHE A 156 11.36 -6.33 9.33
CA PHE A 156 10.99 -6.78 7.98
C PHE A 156 10.03 -5.79 7.28
N ALA A 157 8.92 -5.45 7.93
CA ALA A 157 7.89 -4.58 7.34
C ALA A 157 8.44 -3.16 7.07
N TYR A 158 9.18 -2.59 8.02
CA TYR A 158 9.73 -1.23 7.88
C TYR A 158 10.95 -1.16 6.96
N THR A 159 11.70 -2.24 6.77
CA THR A 159 12.74 -2.33 5.73
C THR A 159 12.11 -2.24 4.33
N LEU A 160 11.04 -3.00 4.09
CA LEU A 160 10.33 -2.95 2.80
C LEU A 160 9.64 -1.60 2.58
N LEU A 161 9.06 -1.03 3.63
CA LEU A 161 8.46 0.31 3.58
C LEU A 161 9.54 1.37 3.25
N GLY A 162 10.66 1.36 3.97
CA GLY A 162 11.77 2.30 3.76
C GLY A 162 12.38 2.17 2.36
N ALA A 163 12.59 0.94 1.88
CA ALA A 163 13.05 0.68 0.52
C ALA A 163 12.05 1.24 -0.52
N SER A 164 10.74 1.04 -0.30
CA SER A 164 9.69 1.58 -1.17
C SER A 164 9.72 3.12 -1.21
N LEU A 165 9.82 3.76 -0.04
CA LEU A 165 9.92 5.23 0.06
C LEU A 165 11.18 5.76 -0.61
N LEU A 166 12.30 5.04 -0.50
CA LEU A 166 13.55 5.40 -1.18
C LEU A 166 13.39 5.33 -2.70
N PHE A 167 12.81 4.26 -3.24
CA PHE A 167 12.54 4.15 -4.68
C PHE A 167 11.60 5.25 -5.19
N LEU A 168 10.56 5.58 -4.45
CA LEU A 168 9.66 6.71 -4.78
C LEU A 168 10.40 8.05 -4.72
N ALA A 169 11.26 8.26 -3.70
CA ALA A 169 12.03 9.48 -3.56
C ALA A 169 13.04 9.68 -4.70
N THR A 170 13.69 8.60 -5.18
CA THR A 170 14.61 8.67 -6.33
C THR A 170 13.90 8.89 -7.66
N ALA A 171 12.63 8.51 -7.78
CA ALA A 171 11.81 8.74 -8.97
C ALA A 171 11.20 10.16 -9.00
N ALA A 172 10.96 10.78 -7.83
CA ALA A 172 10.26 12.05 -7.70
C ALA A 172 10.89 13.23 -8.49
N PRO A 173 12.25 13.41 -8.55
CA PRO A 173 12.86 14.49 -9.31
C PRO A 173 12.62 14.41 -10.83
N HIS A 174 12.40 13.18 -11.34
CA HIS A 174 12.20 12.91 -12.76
C HIS A 174 10.71 12.95 -13.17
N ALA A 175 9.81 13.02 -12.18
CA ALA A 175 8.37 13.03 -12.43
C ALA A 175 7.87 14.44 -12.75
N ARG A 176 7.09 14.57 -13.83
CA ARG A 176 6.47 15.82 -14.28
C ARG A 176 4.95 15.72 -14.23
N GLY A 177 4.26 16.85 -14.21
CA GLY A 177 2.81 16.92 -14.32
C GLY A 177 2.07 16.08 -13.27
N VAL A 178 1.18 15.21 -13.74
CA VAL A 178 0.33 14.35 -12.90
C VAL A 178 1.12 13.33 -12.10
N PHE A 179 2.24 12.82 -12.64
CA PHE A 179 3.06 11.79 -11.99
C PHE A 179 3.71 12.26 -10.71
N ARG A 180 4.12 13.52 -10.62
CA ARG A 180 4.63 14.11 -9.38
C ARG A 180 3.61 14.01 -8.25
N TRP A 181 2.34 14.28 -8.53
CA TRP A 181 1.26 14.18 -7.55
C TRP A 181 0.91 12.74 -7.20
N GLN A 182 1.00 11.81 -8.16
CA GLN A 182 0.84 10.39 -7.89
C GLN A 182 1.94 9.87 -6.96
N ILE A 183 3.21 10.19 -7.21
CA ILE A 183 4.33 9.82 -6.31
C ILE A 183 4.11 10.40 -4.91
N ALA A 184 3.75 11.67 -4.79
CA ALA A 184 3.46 12.30 -3.50
C ALA A 184 2.31 11.59 -2.76
N THR A 185 1.27 11.19 -3.48
CA THR A 185 0.15 10.44 -2.93
C THR A 185 0.57 9.06 -2.45
N LEU A 186 1.36 8.31 -3.26
CA LEU A 186 1.91 7.00 -2.85
C LEU A 186 2.80 7.14 -1.61
N PHE A 187 3.62 8.19 -1.57
CA PHE A 187 4.47 8.46 -0.41
C PHE A 187 3.64 8.65 0.86
N LEU A 188 2.57 9.44 0.79
CA LEU A 188 1.65 9.64 1.91
C LEU A 188 0.90 8.37 2.30
N PHE A 189 0.47 7.56 1.32
CA PHE A 189 -0.23 6.31 1.58
C PHE A 189 0.63 5.26 2.28
N ALA A 190 1.95 5.32 2.09
CA ALA A 190 2.89 4.50 2.82
C ALA A 190 3.22 5.09 4.20
N LEU A 191 3.45 6.39 4.25
CA LEU A 191 3.93 7.08 5.46
C LEU A 191 2.86 7.12 6.56
N ILE A 192 1.59 7.42 6.21
CA ILE A 192 0.52 7.58 7.20
C ILE A 192 0.29 6.28 7.98
N PRO A 193 0.02 5.10 7.36
CA PRO A 193 -0.12 3.85 8.10
C PRO A 193 1.18 3.40 8.78
N GLY A 194 2.33 3.68 8.14
CA GLY A 194 3.65 3.37 8.70
C GLY A 194 3.88 4.10 10.02
N VAL A 195 3.73 5.41 10.05
CA VAL A 195 3.88 6.22 11.28
C VAL A 195 2.84 5.81 12.32
N ALA A 196 1.57 5.62 11.91
CA ALA A 196 0.51 5.19 12.82
C ALA A 196 0.83 3.82 13.46
N GLY A 197 1.44 2.90 12.71
CA GLY A 197 1.89 1.59 13.21
C GLY A 197 3.00 1.71 14.26
N LEU A 198 4.00 2.58 14.03
CA LEU A 198 5.06 2.84 15.01
C LEU A 198 4.50 3.46 16.30
N LEU A 199 3.62 4.44 16.17
CA LEU A 199 2.97 5.07 17.33
C LEU A 199 2.15 4.05 18.13
N TYR A 200 1.44 3.14 17.43
CA TYR A 200 0.69 2.07 18.07
C TYR A 200 1.60 1.14 18.87
N VAL A 201 2.68 0.65 18.27
CA VAL A 201 3.63 -0.26 18.96
C VAL A 201 4.38 0.45 20.09
N ALA A 202 4.66 1.75 19.95
CA ALA A 202 5.26 2.57 21.00
C ALA A 202 4.30 2.89 22.16
N GLY A 203 3.01 2.52 22.06
CA GLY A 203 1.99 2.88 23.06
C GLY A 203 1.59 4.36 23.04
N ILE A 204 2.00 5.11 22.00
CA ILE A 204 1.68 6.53 21.82
C ILE A 204 0.43 6.65 20.95
N THR A 205 -0.70 6.25 21.49
CA THR A 205 -1.99 6.29 20.77
C THR A 205 -3.03 7.00 21.63
N PRO A 206 -3.97 7.75 21.00
CA PRO A 206 -5.05 8.43 21.73
C PRO A 206 -5.97 7.46 22.45
N ILE A 207 -6.02 6.19 22.02
CA ILE A 207 -6.82 5.13 22.62
C ILE A 207 -5.90 3.91 22.80
N PRO A 208 -5.51 3.58 24.05
CA PRO A 208 -4.65 2.44 24.31
C PRO A 208 -5.21 1.13 23.74
N GLY A 209 -4.35 0.30 23.15
CA GLY A 209 -4.71 -0.99 22.57
C GLY A 209 -5.50 -0.93 21.26
N LEU A 210 -5.93 0.24 20.78
CA LEU A 210 -6.58 0.38 19.49
C LEU A 210 -5.53 0.56 18.37
N ASN A 211 -5.55 -0.32 17.37
CA ASN A 211 -4.60 -0.25 16.26
C ASN A 211 -4.92 0.93 15.32
N VAL A 212 -4.25 2.06 15.58
CA VAL A 212 -4.42 3.28 14.78
C VAL A 212 -3.89 3.14 13.34
N ALA A 213 -3.01 2.16 13.05
CA ALA A 213 -2.60 1.89 11.68
C ALA A 213 -3.75 1.34 10.84
N ALA A 214 -4.56 0.43 11.38
CA ALA A 214 -5.76 -0.06 10.70
C ALA A 214 -6.79 1.07 10.50
N LEU A 215 -6.96 1.95 11.49
CA LEU A 215 -7.84 3.13 11.38
C LEU A 215 -7.33 4.13 10.35
N SER A 216 -6.01 4.31 10.22
CA SER A 216 -5.43 5.23 9.23
C SER A 216 -5.72 4.82 7.79
N LEU A 217 -5.98 3.52 7.53
CA LEU A 217 -6.42 3.04 6.22
C LEU A 217 -7.79 3.60 5.80
N VAL A 218 -8.64 4.02 6.73
CA VAL A 218 -9.89 4.75 6.40
C VAL A 218 -9.54 6.05 5.69
N VAL A 219 -8.59 6.81 6.24
CA VAL A 219 -8.14 8.10 5.68
C VAL A 219 -7.43 7.89 4.33
N THR A 220 -6.54 6.89 4.26
CA THR A 220 -5.83 6.57 3.02
C THR A 220 -6.76 6.04 1.93
N ALA A 221 -7.82 5.30 2.29
CA ALA A 221 -8.83 4.84 1.33
C ALA A 221 -9.62 6.00 0.71
N VAL A 222 -10.05 6.97 1.53
CA VAL A 222 -10.73 8.17 1.06
C VAL A 222 -9.79 9.01 0.19
N GLY A 223 -8.56 9.27 0.65
CA GLY A 223 -7.53 9.98 -0.12
C GLY A 223 -7.20 9.26 -1.44
N GLY A 224 -7.15 7.92 -1.41
CA GLY A 224 -6.95 7.07 -2.59
C GLY A 224 -8.07 7.19 -3.62
N ALA A 225 -9.32 7.16 -3.18
CA ALA A 225 -10.47 7.34 -4.06
C ALA A 225 -10.46 8.72 -4.71
N VAL A 226 -10.21 9.78 -3.95
CA VAL A 226 -10.08 11.16 -4.47
C VAL A 226 -8.92 11.25 -5.47
N SER A 227 -7.77 10.69 -5.12
CA SER A 227 -6.58 10.68 -5.96
C SER A 227 -6.81 9.92 -7.26
N PHE A 228 -7.48 8.76 -7.19
CA PHE A 228 -7.84 7.95 -8.35
C PHE A 228 -8.71 8.73 -9.35
N LEU A 229 -9.73 9.42 -8.85
CA LEU A 229 -10.62 10.25 -9.67
C LEU A 229 -9.89 11.48 -10.24
N ARG A 230 -8.96 12.08 -9.49
CA ARG A 230 -8.29 13.33 -9.85
C ARG A 230 -7.10 13.12 -10.78
N PHE A 231 -6.33 12.03 -10.62
CA PHE A 231 -5.03 11.84 -11.25
C PHE A 231 -4.97 10.71 -12.29
N ARG A 232 -6.12 10.26 -12.82
CA ARG A 232 -6.18 9.30 -13.94
C ARG A 232 -5.30 8.05 -13.75
N TRP A 233 -5.37 7.42 -12.58
CA TRP A 233 -4.56 6.24 -12.23
C TRP A 233 -4.73 5.02 -13.15
N LEU A 234 -5.75 5.02 -14.02
CA LEU A 234 -5.96 3.97 -15.03
C LEU A 234 -4.97 4.05 -16.20
N ASP A 235 -4.31 5.18 -16.39
CA ASP A 235 -3.31 5.37 -17.45
C ASP A 235 -1.93 4.90 -16.97
N MET A 236 -1.87 3.73 -16.27
CA MET A 236 -0.69 3.23 -15.58
C MET A 236 0.33 2.56 -16.51
N THR A 237 1.07 3.35 -17.26
CA THR A 237 2.42 2.99 -17.71
C THR A 237 3.30 4.25 -17.86
N PRO A 238 3.43 5.07 -16.81
CA PRO A 238 3.97 6.42 -17.00
C PRO A 238 5.49 6.46 -17.11
N ILE A 239 6.21 5.88 -16.14
CA ILE A 239 7.67 6.10 -16.04
C ILE A 239 8.43 5.33 -17.11
N ALA A 240 8.03 4.09 -17.41
CA ALA A 240 8.64 3.33 -18.50
C ALA A 240 8.32 3.91 -19.88
N ARG A 241 7.12 4.51 -20.05
CA ARG A 241 6.73 5.20 -21.29
C ARG A 241 7.43 6.52 -21.43
N ASP A 242 7.53 7.31 -20.36
CA ASP A 242 8.23 8.59 -20.38
C ASP A 242 9.73 8.39 -20.55
N GLN A 243 10.34 7.40 -19.87
CA GLN A 243 11.75 7.05 -20.12
C GLN A 243 11.98 6.56 -21.56
N ALA A 244 11.08 5.75 -22.10
CA ALA A 244 11.17 5.33 -23.51
C ALA A 244 11.03 6.55 -24.46
N PHE A 245 10.08 7.41 -24.19
CA PHE A 245 9.83 8.61 -24.97
C PHE A 245 11.00 9.61 -24.89
N GLU A 246 11.54 9.84 -23.70
CA GLU A 246 12.70 10.69 -23.45
C GLU A 246 14.01 10.09 -24.01
N SER A 247 14.14 8.76 -24.06
CA SER A 247 15.33 8.05 -24.57
C SER A 247 15.25 7.69 -26.05
N MET A 248 14.14 7.98 -26.75
CA MET A 248 14.06 7.83 -28.20
C MET A 248 15.08 8.73 -28.89
N THR A 249 15.76 8.20 -29.90
CA THR A 249 16.68 8.98 -30.74
C THR A 249 15.97 9.74 -31.85
N GLU A 250 14.71 9.41 -32.12
CA GLU A 250 13.88 10.07 -33.10
C GLU A 250 13.07 11.20 -32.45
N ALA A 251 12.91 12.32 -33.16
CA ALA A 251 12.08 13.42 -32.71
C ALA A 251 10.59 13.02 -32.72
N VAL A 252 9.94 13.10 -31.58
CA VAL A 252 8.52 12.74 -31.42
C VAL A 252 7.77 13.91 -30.83
N VAL A 253 6.68 14.31 -31.52
CA VAL A 253 5.72 15.35 -31.09
C VAL A 253 4.35 14.70 -30.93
N VAL A 254 3.71 14.89 -29.80
CA VAL A 254 2.36 14.37 -29.53
C VAL A 254 1.36 15.49 -29.62
N LEU A 255 0.28 15.26 -30.38
CA LEU A 255 -0.78 16.26 -30.60
C LEU A 255 -2.08 15.80 -29.95
N ASP A 256 -2.92 16.73 -29.51
CA ASP A 256 -4.31 16.48 -29.14
C ASP A 256 -5.24 16.39 -30.37
N GLY A 257 -6.54 16.14 -30.13
CA GLY A 257 -7.55 16.10 -31.20
C GLY A 257 -7.80 17.44 -31.92
N GLU A 258 -7.26 18.53 -31.39
CA GLU A 258 -7.34 19.87 -31.92
C GLU A 258 -6.01 20.33 -32.56
N HIS A 259 -5.08 19.38 -32.75
CA HIS A 259 -3.74 19.57 -33.34
C HIS A 259 -2.81 20.47 -32.52
N ARG A 260 -3.05 20.61 -31.21
CA ARG A 260 -2.13 21.32 -30.31
C ARG A 260 -1.09 20.36 -29.77
N ILE A 261 0.13 20.81 -29.62
CA ILE A 261 1.22 20.06 -29.04
C ILE A 261 0.94 19.83 -27.54
N ILE A 262 0.86 18.57 -27.14
CA ILE A 262 0.65 18.18 -25.74
C ILE A 262 1.91 17.56 -25.09
N ASP A 263 2.85 17.07 -25.92
CA ASP A 263 4.12 16.52 -25.41
C ASP A 263 5.18 16.51 -26.53
N VAL A 264 6.47 16.65 -26.14
CA VAL A 264 7.64 16.59 -27.04
C VAL A 264 8.81 15.91 -26.32
N ASN A 265 9.60 15.11 -27.04
CA ASN A 265 10.81 14.51 -26.50
C ASN A 265 12.06 15.36 -26.75
N PRO A 266 13.21 15.13 -26.06
CA PRO A 266 14.42 15.93 -26.22
C PRO A 266 14.91 16.06 -27.67
N PRO A 267 14.93 15.01 -28.51
CA PRO A 267 15.29 15.18 -29.92
C PRO A 267 14.34 16.08 -30.72
N ALA A 268 13.06 16.18 -30.32
CA ALA A 268 12.13 17.09 -30.94
C ALA A 268 12.37 18.54 -30.47
N GLU A 269 12.75 18.79 -29.23
CA GLU A 269 13.18 20.10 -28.74
C GLU A 269 14.42 20.58 -29.52
N ASP A 270 15.42 19.69 -29.67
CA ASP A 270 16.64 19.98 -30.44
C ASP A 270 16.32 20.27 -31.93
N LEU A 271 15.44 19.47 -32.54
CA LEU A 271 15.07 19.65 -33.96
C LEU A 271 14.31 20.94 -34.20
N LEU A 272 13.48 21.35 -33.25
CA LEU A 272 12.61 22.55 -33.36
C LEU A 272 13.29 23.81 -32.77
N ASP A 273 14.48 23.66 -32.18
CA ASP A 273 15.25 24.72 -31.49
C ASP A 273 14.39 25.50 -30.47
N ARG A 274 13.51 24.76 -29.75
CA ARG A 274 12.58 25.31 -28.75
C ARG A 274 12.35 24.32 -27.63
N SER A 275 12.30 24.83 -26.39
CA SER A 275 11.97 24.01 -25.20
C SER A 275 10.52 23.53 -25.22
N ALA A 276 10.26 22.38 -24.56
CA ALA A 276 8.92 21.82 -24.39
C ALA A 276 7.93 22.85 -23.80
N GLU A 277 8.37 23.69 -22.85
CA GLU A 277 7.53 24.74 -22.24
C GLU A 277 7.05 25.79 -23.27
N GLY A 278 7.87 26.02 -24.28
CA GLY A 278 7.52 26.98 -25.36
C GLY A 278 6.72 26.38 -26.51
N LEU A 279 6.64 25.04 -26.58
CA LEU A 279 5.94 24.30 -27.62
C LEU A 279 4.57 23.80 -27.17
N ILE A 280 4.44 23.36 -25.91
CA ILE A 280 3.18 22.80 -25.38
C ILE A 280 2.06 23.85 -25.44
N GLY A 281 0.92 23.42 -26.04
CA GLY A 281 -0.27 24.26 -26.24
C GLY A 281 -0.26 25.05 -27.55
N THR A 282 0.81 25.02 -28.33
CA THR A 282 0.85 25.61 -29.70
C THR A 282 0.36 24.60 -30.75
N SER A 283 -0.08 25.07 -31.90
CA SER A 283 -0.54 24.26 -33.04
C SER A 283 0.40 24.40 -34.24
#